data_b75017fd95d95ba3aa95ca4149ca5b34
#
_entry.id   b75017fd95d95ba3aa95ca4149ca5b34
#
_cell.length_a   1.000
_cell.length_b   1.000
_cell.length_c   1.000
_cell.angle_alpha   90.00
_cell.angle_beta   90.00
_cell.angle_gamma   90.00
#
_symmetry.space_group_name_H-M   'P 1'
#
loop_
_entity.id
_entity.type
_entity.pdbx_description
1 polymer ?
#
loop_
_entity_poly.entity_id
_entity_poly.type
_entity_poly.pdbx_seq_one_letter_code
_entity_poly.pdbx_strand_id
1 'polypeptide(L)'
;MRRLAKKYELLSETGRVNVPDLMLQNGGSMELEARNARHQFFADCARTYRCSRVLLAHHADDQAETVLFNLLRGSYGLKGMHFSTTHQVNGKELQLLRPLLKTTREDINNYLAAHKIAFRDDASNAEGITTRNRLRLEAIPLLNDILGREIRPAILKAAVASQAQQQAIASILESMQLYDPQGRLFLPKIAKLSPALRSSAIHSYLKAHGVSNITQELLARCNSLITDPAIAKINLPAGRFLRRREKRIFIS
;
A
#
# COMPACT_ATOMS: atom_id res chain seq x y z
N MET A 1 -28.04 0.43 2.15
CA MET A 1 -27.38 -0.91 2.12
C MET A 1 -28.31 -2.03 2.56
N ARG A 2 -28.98 -2.01 3.75
CA ARG A 2 -29.90 -3.07 4.21
C ARG A 2 -31.00 -3.42 3.22
N ARG A 3 -31.63 -2.42 2.55
CA ARG A 3 -32.64 -2.67 1.49
C ARG A 3 -32.05 -3.45 0.31
N LEU A 4 -30.82 -3.14 -0.10
CA LEU A 4 -30.14 -3.81 -1.21
C LEU A 4 -29.80 -5.25 -0.83
N ALA A 5 -29.24 -5.47 0.35
CA ALA A 5 -28.97 -6.81 0.86
C ALA A 5 -30.24 -7.67 0.89
N LYS A 6 -31.35 -7.12 1.42
CA LYS A 6 -32.65 -7.81 1.42
C LYS A 6 -33.15 -8.16 0.00
N LYS A 7 -32.97 -7.22 -0.96
CA LYS A 7 -33.37 -7.45 -2.37
C LYS A 7 -32.65 -8.64 -3.01
N TYR A 8 -31.38 -8.86 -2.62
CA TYR A 8 -30.55 -9.94 -3.16
C TYR A 8 -30.38 -11.11 -2.17
N GLU A 9 -31.24 -11.17 -1.13
CA GLU A 9 -31.20 -12.24 -0.11
C GLU A 9 -29.83 -12.44 0.54
N LEU A 10 -29.10 -11.33 0.70
CA LEU A 10 -27.78 -11.31 1.31
C LEU A 10 -27.86 -10.93 2.79
N LEU A 11 -27.01 -11.54 3.61
CA LEU A 11 -26.81 -11.10 4.99
C LEU A 11 -26.19 -9.69 5.01
N SER A 12 -26.57 -8.89 6.01
CA SER A 12 -25.99 -7.56 6.17
C SER A 12 -25.60 -7.31 7.62
N GLU A 13 -24.34 -6.97 7.82
CA GLU A 13 -23.81 -6.54 9.11
C GLU A 13 -23.49 -5.04 9.09
N THR A 14 -23.64 -4.39 10.23
CA THR A 14 -23.33 -2.97 10.40
C THR A 14 -22.61 -2.75 11.72
N GLY A 15 -21.45 -2.10 11.67
CA GLY A 15 -20.72 -1.59 12.83
C GLY A 15 -20.83 -0.08 12.92
N ARG A 16 -20.76 0.46 14.12
CA ARG A 16 -20.62 1.89 14.38
C ARG A 16 -19.46 2.11 15.34
N VAL A 17 -18.62 3.08 15.05
CA VAL A 17 -17.47 3.43 15.89
C VAL A 17 -17.31 4.95 15.90
N ASN A 18 -16.91 5.49 17.06
CA ASN A 18 -16.52 6.89 17.19
C ASN A 18 -15.01 7.02 16.90
N VAL A 19 -14.67 7.44 15.69
CA VAL A 19 -13.26 7.58 15.27
C VAL A 19 -12.51 8.67 16.04
N PRO A 20 -13.09 9.84 16.34
CA PRO A 20 -12.46 10.84 17.21
C PRO A 20 -12.01 10.27 18.57
N ASP A 21 -12.82 9.44 19.23
CA ASP A 21 -12.44 8.84 20.50
C ASP A 21 -11.25 7.89 20.35
N LEU A 22 -11.20 7.12 19.26
CA LEU A 22 -10.06 6.26 18.95
C LEU A 22 -8.77 7.05 18.69
N MET A 23 -8.87 8.21 18.05
CA MET A 23 -7.72 9.10 17.86
C MET A 23 -7.16 9.61 19.18
N LEU A 24 -8.03 9.98 20.13
CA LEU A 24 -7.61 10.41 21.47
C LEU A 24 -6.91 9.29 22.25
N GLN A 25 -7.39 8.06 22.11
CA GLN A 25 -6.82 6.89 22.80
C GLN A 25 -5.49 6.42 22.20
N ASN A 26 -5.39 6.40 20.88
CA ASN A 26 -4.27 5.74 20.16
C ASN A 26 -3.24 6.73 19.59
N GLY A 27 -3.55 8.03 19.53
CA GLY A 27 -2.67 9.06 18.96
C GLY A 27 -2.51 8.98 17.43
N GLY A 28 -3.34 8.19 16.75
CA GLY A 28 -3.31 8.01 15.29
C GLY A 28 -4.04 9.13 14.53
N SER A 29 -3.89 9.16 13.19
CA SER A 29 -4.69 10.03 12.33
C SER A 29 -6.10 9.47 12.14
N MET A 30 -7.07 10.34 11.82
CA MET A 30 -8.47 9.95 11.54
C MET A 30 -8.54 8.83 10.48
N GLU A 31 -7.76 8.94 9.39
CA GLU A 31 -7.73 7.93 8.33
C GLU A 31 -7.19 6.58 8.83
N LEU A 32 -6.14 6.61 9.66
CA LEU A 32 -5.55 5.41 10.23
C LEU A 32 -6.52 4.70 11.18
N GLU A 33 -7.12 5.44 12.12
CA GLU A 33 -8.04 4.85 13.10
C GLU A 33 -9.33 4.35 12.46
N ALA A 34 -9.89 5.08 11.49
CA ALA A 34 -11.03 4.61 10.72
C ALA A 34 -10.70 3.34 9.91
N ARG A 35 -9.49 3.24 9.36
CA ARG A 35 -9.01 2.06 8.67
C ARG A 35 -8.85 0.87 9.62
N ASN A 36 -8.23 1.08 10.78
CA ASN A 36 -8.02 0.04 11.80
C ASN A 36 -9.37 -0.51 12.28
N ALA A 37 -10.31 0.37 12.63
CA ALA A 37 -11.65 -0.01 13.06
C ALA A 37 -12.39 -0.83 11.98
N ARG A 38 -12.28 -0.43 10.72
CA ARG A 38 -12.87 -1.18 9.59
C ARG A 38 -12.24 -2.57 9.44
N HIS A 39 -10.92 -2.69 9.55
CA HIS A 39 -10.26 -3.99 9.48
C HIS A 39 -10.62 -4.88 10.66
N GLN A 40 -10.77 -4.30 11.86
CA GLN A 40 -11.26 -5.03 13.03
C GLN A 40 -12.67 -5.57 12.79
N PHE A 41 -13.58 -4.74 12.30
CA PHE A 41 -14.93 -5.16 11.95
C PHE A 41 -14.95 -6.29 10.91
N PHE A 42 -14.09 -6.23 9.88
CA PHE A 42 -13.94 -7.32 8.92
C PHE A 42 -13.43 -8.61 9.58
N ALA A 43 -12.51 -8.51 10.53
CA ALA A 43 -12.00 -9.68 11.25
C ALA A 43 -13.09 -10.33 12.12
N ASP A 44 -13.94 -9.52 12.76
CA ASP A 44 -15.06 -10.01 13.55
C ASP A 44 -16.11 -10.72 12.67
N CYS A 45 -16.51 -10.12 11.55
CA CYS A 45 -17.36 -10.76 10.56
C CYS A 45 -16.72 -12.05 10.02
N ALA A 46 -15.42 -12.05 9.73
CA ALA A 46 -14.71 -13.22 9.23
C ALA A 46 -14.67 -14.38 10.23
N ARG A 47 -14.68 -14.08 11.54
CA ARG A 47 -14.83 -15.12 12.59
C ARG A 47 -16.24 -15.65 12.64
N THR A 48 -17.23 -14.77 12.66
CA THR A 48 -18.66 -15.12 12.76
C THR A 48 -19.09 -15.99 11.57
N TYR A 49 -18.73 -15.58 10.35
CA TYR A 49 -19.16 -16.24 9.11
C TYR A 49 -18.15 -17.24 8.57
N ARG A 50 -17.04 -17.50 9.27
CA ARG A 50 -15.96 -18.41 8.84
C ARG A 50 -15.45 -18.12 7.41
N CYS A 51 -15.45 -16.86 7.00
CA CYS A 51 -15.03 -16.41 5.68
C CYS A 51 -13.94 -15.34 5.80
N SER A 52 -12.72 -15.64 5.42
CA SER A 52 -11.58 -14.72 5.50
C SER A 52 -11.42 -13.80 4.26
N ARG A 53 -12.25 -13.96 3.24
CA ARG A 53 -12.21 -13.15 2.01
C ARG A 53 -13.10 -11.93 2.14
N VAL A 54 -12.53 -10.75 1.90
CA VAL A 54 -13.24 -9.47 1.92
C VAL A 54 -13.06 -8.79 0.57
N LEU A 55 -14.17 -8.50 -0.10
CA LEU A 55 -14.17 -7.75 -1.36
C LEU A 55 -14.29 -6.25 -1.05
N LEU A 56 -13.38 -5.47 -1.60
CA LEU A 56 -13.36 -4.01 -1.47
C LEU A 56 -13.66 -3.36 -2.83
N ALA A 57 -14.51 -2.35 -2.84
CA ALA A 57 -14.94 -1.66 -4.04
C ALA A 57 -13.95 -0.57 -4.53
N HIS A 58 -12.66 -0.70 -4.23
CA HIS A 58 -11.66 0.20 -4.80
C HIS A 58 -11.59 0.02 -6.33
N HIS A 59 -11.56 1.13 -7.05
CA HIS A 59 -11.57 1.19 -8.51
C HIS A 59 -10.30 1.86 -9.08
N ALA A 60 -10.21 2.00 -10.40
CA ALA A 60 -9.02 2.52 -11.08
C ALA A 60 -8.65 3.95 -10.65
N ASP A 61 -9.63 4.79 -10.39
CA ASP A 61 -9.36 6.17 -9.93
C ASP A 61 -8.74 6.18 -8.53
N ASP A 62 -9.23 5.34 -7.59
CA ASP A 62 -8.61 5.17 -6.27
C ASP A 62 -7.17 4.65 -6.39
N GLN A 63 -6.92 3.82 -7.41
CA GLN A 63 -5.58 3.31 -7.71
C GLN A 63 -4.65 4.45 -8.14
N ALA A 64 -5.09 5.32 -9.05
CA ALA A 64 -4.31 6.48 -9.50
C ALA A 64 -4.01 7.44 -8.35
N GLU A 65 -5.00 7.74 -7.51
CA GLU A 65 -4.83 8.56 -6.30
C GLU A 65 -3.80 7.93 -5.34
N THR A 66 -3.85 6.61 -5.14
CA THR A 66 -2.92 5.90 -4.26
C THR A 66 -1.50 5.95 -4.80
N VAL A 67 -1.31 5.77 -6.11
CA VAL A 67 0.01 5.87 -6.77
C VAL A 67 0.58 7.27 -6.61
N LEU A 68 -0.22 8.30 -6.90
CA LEU A 68 0.19 9.70 -6.78
C LEU A 68 0.52 10.07 -5.33
N PHE A 69 -0.32 9.67 -4.38
CA PHE A 69 -0.10 9.89 -2.96
C PHE A 69 1.21 9.25 -2.47
N ASN A 70 1.48 8.01 -2.87
CA ASN A 70 2.71 7.32 -2.49
C ASN A 70 3.94 7.95 -3.14
N LEU A 71 3.85 8.37 -4.41
CA LEU A 71 4.91 9.09 -5.10
C LEU A 71 5.29 10.38 -4.35
N LEU A 72 4.31 11.19 -4.00
CA LEU A 72 4.51 12.47 -3.29
C LEU A 72 5.07 12.29 -1.87
N ARG A 73 4.89 11.13 -1.27
CA ARG A 73 5.49 10.75 0.02
C ARG A 73 6.88 10.15 -0.11
N GLY A 74 7.48 10.13 -1.30
CA GLY A 74 8.82 9.60 -1.53
C GLY A 74 8.92 8.08 -1.45
N SER A 75 7.88 7.34 -1.82
CA SER A 75 7.94 5.87 -1.86
C SER A 75 8.98 5.38 -2.85
N TYR A 76 9.61 4.24 -2.56
CA TYR A 76 10.47 3.55 -3.52
C TYR A 76 9.64 2.95 -4.65
N GLY A 77 9.74 3.52 -5.85
CA GLY A 77 8.94 3.17 -7.02
C GLY A 77 7.48 3.63 -6.97
N LEU A 78 6.74 3.43 -8.05
CA LEU A 78 5.33 3.77 -8.16
C LEU A 78 4.49 2.67 -7.52
N LYS A 79 4.04 2.90 -6.30
CA LYS A 79 3.28 1.92 -5.52
C LYS A 79 1.79 2.25 -5.53
N GLY A 80 1.01 1.34 -6.09
CA GLY A 80 -0.45 1.33 -5.96
C GLY A 80 -0.94 0.22 -5.02
N MET A 81 -2.24 -0.05 -5.09
CA MET A 81 -2.87 -1.19 -4.43
C MET A 81 -2.66 -2.47 -5.24
N HIS A 82 -2.57 -3.61 -4.57
CA HIS A 82 -2.60 -4.92 -5.22
C HIS A 82 -4.02 -5.46 -5.30
N PHE A 83 -4.31 -6.29 -6.32
CA PHE A 83 -5.58 -7.00 -6.45
C PHE A 83 -5.93 -7.78 -5.18
N SER A 84 -4.96 -8.50 -4.64
CA SER A 84 -5.08 -9.26 -3.40
C SER A 84 -4.00 -8.85 -2.41
N THR A 85 -4.38 -8.68 -1.15
CA THR A 85 -3.45 -8.45 -0.03
C THR A 85 -3.91 -9.23 1.19
N THR A 86 -2.96 -9.83 1.91
CA THR A 86 -3.22 -10.52 3.17
C THR A 86 -2.89 -9.60 4.34
N HIS A 87 -3.78 -9.55 5.31
CA HIS A 87 -3.64 -8.77 6.55
C HIS A 87 -3.88 -9.65 7.77
N GLN A 88 -3.05 -9.52 8.78
CA GLN A 88 -3.29 -10.12 10.10
C GLN A 88 -3.94 -9.08 11.01
N VAL A 89 -5.13 -9.40 11.52
CA VAL A 89 -5.89 -8.52 12.42
C VAL A 89 -6.32 -9.33 13.65
N ASN A 90 -5.70 -9.05 14.80
CA ASN A 90 -5.97 -9.73 16.07
C ASN A 90 -6.01 -11.27 15.93
N GLY A 91 -4.97 -11.84 15.32
CA GLY A 91 -4.83 -13.28 15.11
C GLY A 91 -5.72 -13.87 14.01
N LYS A 92 -6.52 -13.06 13.31
CA LYS A 92 -7.31 -13.47 12.15
C LYS A 92 -6.65 -13.02 10.86
N GLU A 93 -6.40 -13.96 9.95
CA GLU A 93 -5.98 -13.66 8.60
C GLU A 93 -7.17 -13.22 7.74
N LEU A 94 -7.01 -12.09 7.04
CA LEU A 94 -7.96 -11.54 6.08
C LEU A 94 -7.31 -11.45 4.71
N GLN A 95 -7.96 -11.96 3.69
CA GLN A 95 -7.62 -11.76 2.29
C GLN A 95 -8.49 -10.63 1.71
N LEU A 96 -7.92 -9.45 1.53
CA LEU A 96 -8.62 -8.31 0.93
C LEU A 96 -8.46 -8.35 -0.59
N LEU A 97 -9.57 -8.47 -1.30
CA LEU A 97 -9.65 -8.54 -2.77
C LEU A 97 -10.26 -7.24 -3.33
N ARG A 98 -9.76 -6.76 -4.47
CA ARG A 98 -10.21 -5.53 -5.14
C ARG A 98 -10.56 -5.82 -6.59
N PRO A 99 -11.74 -6.41 -6.86
CA PRO A 99 -12.13 -6.83 -8.21
C PRO A 99 -12.22 -5.68 -9.21
N LEU A 100 -12.60 -4.47 -8.74
CA LEU A 100 -12.83 -3.30 -9.59
C LEU A 100 -11.57 -2.45 -9.84
N LEU A 101 -10.38 -2.91 -9.44
CA LEU A 101 -9.15 -2.09 -9.49
C LEU A 101 -8.73 -1.67 -10.91
N LYS A 102 -9.27 -2.31 -11.94
CA LYS A 102 -9.06 -1.97 -13.35
C LYS A 102 -10.26 -1.26 -14.00
N THR A 103 -11.38 -1.12 -13.28
CA THR A 103 -12.62 -0.49 -13.75
C THR A 103 -12.59 0.98 -13.37
N THR A 104 -12.89 1.89 -14.30
CA THR A 104 -12.93 3.32 -14.02
C THR A 104 -14.23 3.71 -13.31
N ARG A 105 -14.24 4.86 -12.66
CA ARG A 105 -15.48 5.42 -12.10
C ARG A 105 -16.51 5.68 -13.20
N GLU A 106 -16.07 6.08 -14.37
CA GLU A 106 -16.93 6.27 -15.54
C GLU A 106 -17.61 4.98 -15.98
N ASP A 107 -16.86 3.86 -16.09
CA ASP A 107 -17.42 2.54 -16.39
C ASP A 107 -18.47 2.13 -15.37
N ILE A 108 -18.20 2.36 -14.08
CA ILE A 108 -19.15 2.08 -13.00
C ILE A 108 -20.42 2.92 -13.15
N ASN A 109 -20.28 4.23 -13.41
CA ASN A 109 -21.44 5.12 -13.59
C ASN A 109 -22.26 4.73 -14.82
N ASN A 110 -21.62 4.38 -15.92
CA ASN A 110 -22.27 3.90 -17.15
C ASN A 110 -23.06 2.61 -16.89
N TYR A 111 -22.45 1.68 -16.14
CA TYR A 111 -23.14 0.44 -15.73
C TYR A 111 -24.37 0.74 -14.85
N LEU A 112 -24.25 1.61 -13.85
CA LEU A 112 -25.35 1.99 -12.97
C LEU A 112 -26.49 2.65 -13.75
N ALA A 113 -26.17 3.54 -14.69
CA ALA A 113 -27.15 4.21 -15.56
C ALA A 113 -27.86 3.22 -16.48
N ALA A 114 -27.11 2.34 -17.17
CA ALA A 114 -27.67 1.33 -18.06
C ALA A 114 -28.65 0.37 -17.35
N HIS A 115 -28.39 0.05 -16.08
CA HIS A 115 -29.21 -0.83 -15.27
C HIS A 115 -30.21 -0.10 -14.37
N LYS A 116 -30.32 1.24 -14.50
CA LYS A 116 -31.20 2.09 -13.68
C LYS A 116 -31.05 1.87 -12.18
N ILE A 117 -29.79 1.68 -11.73
CA ILE A 117 -29.48 1.46 -10.32
C ILE A 117 -29.25 2.82 -9.64
N ALA A 118 -30.12 3.17 -8.70
CA ALA A 118 -29.96 4.38 -7.90
C ALA A 118 -28.80 4.23 -6.90
N PHE A 119 -27.94 5.23 -6.82
CA PHE A 119 -26.87 5.32 -5.83
C PHE A 119 -26.96 6.65 -5.07
N ARG A 120 -26.22 6.75 -3.97
CA ARG A 120 -26.12 7.95 -3.18
C ARG A 120 -24.70 8.49 -3.28
N ASP A 121 -24.57 9.78 -3.54
CA ASP A 121 -23.31 10.47 -3.31
C ASP A 121 -23.11 10.71 -1.81
N ASP A 122 -21.94 10.39 -1.33
CA ASP A 122 -21.55 10.66 0.05
C ASP A 122 -21.07 12.11 0.15
N ALA A 123 -21.77 12.94 0.93
CA ALA A 123 -21.44 14.35 1.11
C ALA A 123 -20.00 14.55 1.64
N SER A 124 -19.47 13.62 2.41
CA SER A 124 -18.09 13.68 2.91
C SER A 124 -17.03 13.58 1.80
N ASN A 125 -17.39 13.10 0.60
CA ASN A 125 -16.51 13.11 -0.57
C ASN A 125 -16.25 14.52 -1.12
N ALA A 126 -17.11 15.48 -0.82
CA ALA A 126 -16.97 16.87 -1.25
C ALA A 126 -16.11 17.71 -0.30
N GLU A 127 -15.87 17.25 0.92
CA GLU A 127 -15.07 17.98 1.91
C GLU A 127 -13.58 17.64 1.70
N GLY A 128 -12.78 18.62 1.28
CA GLY A 128 -11.34 18.52 1.01
C GLY A 128 -10.44 18.27 2.24
N ILE A 129 -10.96 17.60 3.28
CA ILE A 129 -10.32 17.46 4.60
C ILE A 129 -9.09 16.54 4.55
N THR A 130 -9.04 15.54 3.67
CA THR A 130 -7.91 14.62 3.59
C THR A 130 -7.01 14.91 2.39
N THR A 131 -5.72 14.56 2.50
CA THR A 131 -4.78 14.69 1.37
C THR A 131 -5.27 13.96 0.12
N ARG A 132 -5.93 12.81 0.27
CA ARG A 132 -6.52 12.07 -0.87
C ARG A 132 -7.67 12.82 -1.51
N ASN A 133 -8.56 13.44 -0.73
CA ASN A 133 -9.63 14.26 -1.27
C ASN A 133 -9.06 15.46 -2.04
N ARG A 134 -8.00 16.10 -1.54
CA ARG A 134 -7.34 17.18 -2.26
C ARG A 134 -6.66 16.71 -3.55
N LEU A 135 -6.04 15.55 -3.56
CA LEU A 135 -5.51 14.96 -4.80
C LEU A 135 -6.62 14.72 -5.83
N ARG A 136 -7.78 14.21 -5.40
CA ARG A 136 -8.94 13.95 -6.26
C ARG A 136 -9.59 15.21 -6.79
N LEU A 137 -9.81 16.20 -5.92
CA LEU A 137 -10.62 17.38 -6.21
C LEU A 137 -9.83 18.55 -6.75
N GLU A 138 -8.54 18.67 -6.42
CA GLU A 138 -7.70 19.80 -6.79
C GLU A 138 -6.55 19.38 -7.72
N ALA A 139 -5.68 18.48 -7.30
CA ALA A 139 -4.43 18.21 -7.99
C ALA A 139 -4.64 17.48 -9.32
N ILE A 140 -5.43 16.42 -9.37
CA ILE A 140 -5.69 15.66 -10.60
C ILE A 140 -6.43 16.53 -11.63
N PRO A 141 -7.51 17.28 -11.29
CA PRO A 141 -8.15 18.19 -12.22
C PRO A 141 -7.20 19.29 -12.75
N LEU A 142 -6.37 19.89 -11.89
CA LEU A 142 -5.38 20.87 -12.30
C LEU A 142 -4.35 20.29 -13.29
N LEU A 143 -3.86 19.06 -13.02
CA LEU A 143 -2.94 18.39 -13.95
C LEU A 143 -3.60 18.01 -15.27
N ASN A 144 -4.88 17.66 -15.26
CA ASN A 144 -5.67 17.42 -16.47
C ASN A 144 -5.79 18.71 -17.32
N ASP A 145 -6.07 19.83 -16.66
CA ASP A 145 -6.16 21.15 -17.31
C ASP A 145 -4.82 21.55 -17.94
N ILE A 146 -3.73 21.50 -17.17
CA ILE A 146 -2.38 21.82 -17.64
C ILE A 146 -1.96 20.97 -18.86
N LEU A 147 -2.31 19.68 -18.86
CA LEU A 147 -1.88 18.74 -19.91
C LEU A 147 -2.90 18.58 -21.03
N GLY A 148 -4.10 19.21 -20.92
CA GLY A 148 -5.19 19.11 -21.89
C GLY A 148 -5.73 17.69 -22.07
N ARG A 149 -5.55 16.79 -21.08
CA ARG A 149 -5.98 15.40 -21.14
C ARG A 149 -6.14 14.77 -19.76
N GLU A 150 -6.90 13.66 -19.68
CA GLU A 150 -7.00 12.85 -18.47
C GLU A 150 -5.67 12.15 -18.16
N ILE A 151 -5.13 12.33 -16.95
CA ILE A 151 -3.82 11.82 -16.53
C ILE A 151 -3.88 10.46 -15.84
N ARG A 152 -5.03 10.04 -15.27
CA ARG A 152 -5.15 8.78 -14.52
C ARG A 152 -4.68 7.57 -15.33
N PRO A 153 -5.02 7.42 -16.62
CA PRO A 153 -4.51 6.30 -17.42
C PRO A 153 -2.99 6.28 -17.54
N ALA A 154 -2.35 7.45 -17.65
CA ALA A 154 -0.90 7.55 -17.71
C ALA A 154 -0.24 7.15 -16.38
N ILE A 155 -0.78 7.61 -15.24
CA ILE A 155 -0.33 7.22 -13.90
C ILE A 155 -0.43 5.70 -13.70
N LEU A 156 -1.55 5.10 -14.09
CA LEU A 156 -1.78 3.65 -13.96
C LEU A 156 -0.81 2.86 -14.83
N LYS A 157 -0.61 3.28 -16.09
CA LYS A 157 0.36 2.65 -17.00
C LYS A 157 1.78 2.70 -16.45
N ALA A 158 2.20 3.85 -15.93
CA ALA A 158 3.51 4.01 -15.31
C ALA A 158 3.67 3.13 -14.05
N ALA A 159 2.63 2.99 -13.24
CA ALA A 159 2.65 2.11 -12.06
C ALA A 159 2.78 0.63 -12.43
N VAL A 160 2.07 0.17 -13.47
CA VAL A 160 2.19 -1.20 -13.99
C VAL A 160 3.60 -1.46 -14.50
N ALA A 161 4.18 -0.55 -15.28
CA ALA A 161 5.55 -0.68 -15.79
C ALA A 161 6.57 -0.72 -14.63
N SER A 162 6.43 0.16 -13.63
CA SER A 162 7.29 0.16 -12.43
C SER A 162 7.18 -1.15 -11.66
N GLN A 163 5.98 -1.72 -11.52
CA GLN A 163 5.80 -3.02 -10.86
C GLN A 163 6.45 -4.15 -11.62
N ALA A 164 6.32 -4.20 -12.95
CA ALA A 164 6.96 -5.21 -13.79
C ALA A 164 8.49 -5.15 -13.69
N GLN A 165 9.07 -3.94 -13.70
CA GLN A 165 10.50 -3.74 -13.48
C GLN A 165 10.95 -4.24 -12.09
N GLN A 166 10.19 -3.94 -11.04
CA GLN A 166 10.51 -4.42 -9.69
C GLN A 166 10.43 -5.95 -9.59
N GLN A 167 9.48 -6.60 -10.26
CA GLN A 167 9.37 -8.06 -10.31
C GLN A 167 10.56 -8.68 -11.04
N ALA A 168 10.96 -8.13 -12.18
CA ALA A 168 12.14 -8.60 -12.93
C ALA A 168 13.42 -8.49 -12.09
N ILE A 169 13.61 -7.36 -11.40
CA ILE A 169 14.74 -7.17 -10.49
C ILE A 169 14.69 -8.18 -9.33
N ALA A 170 13.52 -8.44 -8.74
CA ALA A 170 13.37 -9.40 -7.66
C ALA A 170 13.79 -10.82 -8.11
N SER A 171 13.35 -11.27 -9.29
CA SER A 171 13.75 -12.56 -9.87
C SER A 171 15.27 -12.67 -10.09
N ILE A 172 15.90 -11.58 -10.56
CA ILE A 172 17.37 -11.53 -10.71
C ILE A 172 18.04 -11.67 -9.33
N LEU A 173 17.59 -10.93 -8.32
CA LEU A 173 18.18 -10.97 -6.98
C LEU A 173 18.02 -12.34 -6.30
N GLU A 174 16.91 -13.03 -6.52
CA GLU A 174 16.68 -14.39 -6.02
C GLU A 174 17.73 -15.38 -6.54
N SER A 175 18.12 -15.28 -7.83
CA SER A 175 19.14 -16.14 -8.42
C SER A 175 20.57 -15.90 -7.88
N MET A 176 20.82 -14.74 -7.25
CA MET A 176 22.17 -14.32 -6.82
C MET A 176 22.60 -14.88 -5.46
N GLN A 177 21.75 -15.59 -4.74
CA GLN A 177 22.07 -16.16 -3.42
C GLN A 177 22.74 -15.15 -2.47
N LEU A 178 22.08 -14.02 -2.25
CA LEU A 178 22.62 -12.89 -1.49
C LEU A 178 22.60 -13.09 0.03
N TYR A 179 21.98 -14.17 0.50
CA TYR A 179 21.77 -14.44 1.92
C TYR A 179 22.70 -15.55 2.42
N ASP A 180 23.03 -15.47 3.70
CA ASP A 180 23.65 -16.59 4.41
C ASP A 180 22.58 -17.58 4.92
N PRO A 181 22.99 -18.75 5.48
CA PRO A 181 22.03 -19.74 5.98
C PRO A 181 21.08 -19.23 7.08
N GLN A 182 21.41 -18.13 7.75
CA GLN A 182 20.57 -17.50 8.77
C GLN A 182 19.68 -16.39 8.19
N GLY A 183 19.62 -16.25 6.86
CA GLY A 183 18.80 -15.26 6.18
C GLY A 183 19.34 -13.83 6.25
N ARG A 184 20.59 -13.61 6.67
CA ARG A 184 21.24 -12.27 6.71
C ARG A 184 21.89 -11.97 5.36
N LEU A 185 21.90 -10.69 4.98
CA LEU A 185 22.56 -10.27 3.74
C LEU A 185 24.08 -10.43 3.83
N PHE A 186 24.69 -11.09 2.85
CA PHE A 186 26.12 -11.30 2.78
C PHE A 186 26.85 -10.14 2.11
N LEU A 187 27.51 -9.31 2.90
CA LEU A 187 28.12 -8.05 2.46
C LEU A 187 29.05 -8.19 1.23
N PRO A 188 29.96 -9.21 1.12
CA PRO A 188 30.85 -9.32 -0.04
C PRO A 188 30.11 -9.54 -1.37
N LYS A 189 28.94 -10.18 -1.35
CA LYS A 189 28.12 -10.36 -2.57
C LYS A 189 27.37 -9.06 -2.90
N ILE A 190 26.74 -8.42 -1.90
CA ILE A 190 25.96 -7.19 -2.09
C ILE A 190 26.85 -6.02 -2.52
N ALA A 191 28.07 -5.91 -1.98
CA ALA A 191 28.99 -4.85 -2.33
C ALA A 191 29.40 -4.85 -3.82
N LYS A 192 29.34 -6.03 -4.49
CA LYS A 192 29.64 -6.17 -5.93
C LYS A 192 28.47 -5.77 -6.83
N LEU A 193 27.28 -5.60 -6.30
CA LEU A 193 26.11 -5.20 -7.08
C LEU A 193 26.21 -3.74 -7.51
N SER A 194 25.59 -3.42 -8.67
CA SER A 194 25.37 -2.03 -9.04
C SER A 194 24.54 -1.29 -7.99
N PRO A 195 24.66 0.04 -7.87
CA PRO A 195 23.90 0.80 -6.88
C PRO A 195 22.39 0.53 -6.92
N ALA A 196 21.81 0.36 -8.11
CA ALA A 196 20.38 0.08 -8.29
C ALA A 196 19.99 -1.29 -7.75
N LEU A 197 20.73 -2.35 -8.09
CA LEU A 197 20.48 -3.72 -7.59
C LEU A 197 20.71 -3.81 -6.09
N ARG A 198 21.70 -3.10 -5.56
CA ARG A 198 21.99 -3.01 -4.13
C ARG A 198 20.82 -2.41 -3.35
N SER A 199 20.31 -1.26 -3.83
CA SER A 199 19.13 -0.61 -3.24
C SER A 199 17.90 -1.53 -3.29
N SER A 200 17.70 -2.25 -4.39
CA SER A 200 16.60 -3.21 -4.53
C SER A 200 16.75 -4.41 -3.59
N ALA A 201 17.98 -4.93 -3.41
CA ALA A 201 18.26 -6.02 -2.47
C ALA A 201 17.97 -5.61 -1.01
N ILE A 202 18.44 -4.40 -0.62
CA ILE A 202 18.14 -3.84 0.71
C ILE A 202 16.63 -3.62 0.87
N HIS A 203 15.95 -3.05 -0.12
CA HIS A 203 14.51 -2.85 -0.07
C HIS A 203 13.76 -4.16 0.15
N SER A 204 14.08 -5.20 -0.64
CA SER A 204 13.47 -6.52 -0.52
C SER A 204 13.73 -7.13 0.86
N TYR A 205 14.95 -7.00 1.37
CA TYR A 205 15.33 -7.47 2.70
C TYR A 205 14.53 -6.78 3.81
N LEU A 206 14.47 -5.44 3.80
CA LEU A 206 13.72 -4.67 4.78
C LEU A 206 12.22 -5.03 4.75
N LYS A 207 11.66 -5.18 3.55
CA LYS A 207 10.25 -5.56 3.36
C LYS A 207 9.96 -6.96 3.90
N ALA A 208 10.81 -7.94 3.61
CA ALA A 208 10.68 -9.31 4.11
C ALA A 208 10.71 -9.39 5.66
N HIS A 209 11.42 -8.45 6.29
CA HIS A 209 11.49 -8.35 7.76
C HIS A 209 10.44 -7.38 8.34
N GLY A 210 9.40 -7.00 7.58
CA GLY A 210 8.28 -6.21 8.07
C GLY A 210 8.61 -4.75 8.39
N VAL A 211 9.64 -4.17 7.75
CA VAL A 211 9.91 -2.73 7.86
C VAL A 211 8.88 -1.97 7.03
N SER A 212 8.11 -1.09 7.66
CA SER A 212 7.15 -0.21 7.00
C SER A 212 7.79 1.11 6.53
N ASN A 213 7.09 1.84 5.65
CA ASN A 213 7.48 3.19 5.22
C ASN A 213 8.92 3.29 4.68
N ILE A 214 9.32 2.34 3.83
CA ILE A 214 10.65 2.35 3.20
C ILE A 214 10.67 3.45 2.13
N THR A 215 11.30 4.58 2.45
CA THR A 215 11.50 5.74 1.55
C THR A 215 12.84 5.63 0.81
N GLN A 216 13.01 6.45 -0.23
CA GLN A 216 14.30 6.59 -0.93
C GLN A 216 15.41 7.06 0.00
N GLU A 217 15.11 7.99 0.90
CA GLU A 217 16.07 8.49 1.89
C GLU A 217 16.54 7.38 2.85
N LEU A 218 15.60 6.57 3.37
CA LEU A 218 15.94 5.43 4.22
C LEU A 218 16.85 4.43 3.47
N LEU A 219 16.54 4.14 2.20
CA LEU A 219 17.35 3.25 1.38
C LEU A 219 18.75 3.82 1.12
N ALA A 220 18.88 5.11 0.85
CA ALA A 220 20.19 5.76 0.70
C ALA A 220 21.03 5.62 1.98
N ARG A 221 20.42 5.87 3.15
CA ARG A 221 21.07 5.65 4.46
C ARG A 221 21.44 4.18 4.68
N CYS A 222 20.58 3.22 4.31
CA CYS A 222 20.90 1.81 4.43
C CYS A 222 22.04 1.39 3.49
N ASN A 223 22.13 1.98 2.30
CA ASN A 223 23.25 1.74 1.38
C ASN A 223 24.60 2.20 1.93
N SER A 224 24.65 3.25 2.76
CA SER A 224 25.91 3.70 3.38
C SER A 224 26.53 2.64 4.28
N LEU A 225 25.76 1.71 4.87
CA LEU A 225 26.33 0.55 5.58
C LEU A 225 27.24 -0.32 4.69
N ILE A 226 27.06 -0.28 3.38
CA ILE A 226 27.83 -1.09 2.44
C ILE A 226 29.03 -0.29 1.92
N THR A 227 28.85 0.99 1.64
CA THR A 227 29.83 1.83 0.97
C THR A 227 30.78 2.52 1.95
N ASP A 228 30.36 2.75 3.19
CA ASP A 228 31.16 3.42 4.20
C ASP A 228 31.52 2.44 5.35
N PRO A 229 32.82 2.07 5.50
CA PRO A 229 33.26 1.22 6.60
C PRO A 229 33.05 1.79 7.99
N ALA A 230 32.99 3.09 8.16
CA ALA A 230 32.80 3.74 9.46
C ALA A 230 31.38 3.54 10.01
N ILE A 231 30.38 3.31 9.13
CA ILE A 231 29.00 3.16 9.53
C ILE A 231 28.72 1.67 9.82
N ALA A 232 28.39 1.36 11.07
CA ALA A 232 28.05 -0.01 11.49
C ALA A 232 26.56 -0.23 11.78
N LYS A 233 25.76 0.87 11.86
CA LYS A 233 24.36 0.82 12.31
C LYS A 233 23.54 1.94 11.68
N ILE A 234 22.32 1.62 11.23
CA ILE A 234 21.30 2.57 10.77
C ILE A 234 20.00 2.35 11.55
N ASN A 235 19.38 3.44 11.99
CA ASN A 235 18.07 3.39 12.66
C ASN A 235 16.97 3.11 11.64
N LEU A 236 16.11 2.13 11.96
CA LEU A 236 14.91 1.78 11.22
C LEU A 236 13.66 2.21 12.00
N PRO A 237 12.48 2.27 11.36
CA PRO A 237 11.20 2.47 12.04
C PRO A 237 10.95 1.43 13.15
N ALA A 238 10.11 1.79 14.12
CA ALA A 238 9.73 0.96 15.27
C ALA A 238 10.91 0.55 16.16
N GLY A 239 11.92 1.42 16.33
CA GLY A 239 13.04 1.19 17.23
C GLY A 239 14.01 0.10 16.83
N ARG A 240 13.90 -0.42 15.60
CA ARG A 240 14.81 -1.44 15.06
C ARG A 240 16.05 -0.84 14.43
N PHE A 241 17.04 -1.68 14.17
CA PHE A 241 18.30 -1.27 13.59
C PHE A 241 18.74 -2.19 12.46
N LEU A 242 19.24 -1.63 11.36
CA LEU A 242 20.02 -2.37 10.38
C LEU A 242 21.49 -2.27 10.79
N ARG A 243 22.14 -3.41 11.03
CA ARG A 243 23.53 -3.49 11.52
C ARG A 243 24.44 -4.20 10.53
N ARG A 244 25.71 -3.78 10.52
CA ARG A 244 26.79 -4.47 9.86
C ARG A 244 27.75 -5.05 10.88
N ARG A 245 27.94 -6.38 10.85
CA ARG A 245 28.92 -7.08 11.67
C ARG A 245 29.42 -8.33 10.92
N GLU A 246 30.71 -8.66 11.01
CA GLU A 246 31.32 -9.88 10.48
C GLU A 246 30.93 -10.19 9.02
N LYS A 247 31.02 -9.18 8.15
CA LYS A 247 30.62 -9.29 6.73
C LYS A 247 29.13 -9.64 6.51
N ARG A 248 28.27 -9.34 7.47
CA ARG A 248 26.82 -9.55 7.40
C ARG A 248 26.08 -8.25 7.65
N ILE A 249 24.91 -8.14 7.03
CA ILE A 249 23.95 -7.07 7.33
C ILE A 249 22.65 -7.75 7.79
N PHE A 250 22.13 -7.31 8.94
CA PHE A 250 20.96 -7.91 9.57
C PHE A 250 20.19 -6.88 10.40
N ILE A 251 18.91 -7.19 10.67
CA ILE A 251 18.02 -6.39 11.52
C ILE A 251 18.08 -6.93 12.95
N SER A 252 18.18 -6.01 13.92
CA SER A 252 18.17 -6.30 15.36
C SER A 252 17.19 -5.40 16.08
#